data_2992b6ab3d8b98443070c975523c8abe
#
_entry.id   2992b6ab3d8b98443070c975523c8abe
#
_cell.length_a   1.000
_cell.length_b   1.000
_cell.length_c   1.000
_cell.angle_alpha   90.00
_cell.angle_beta   90.00
_cell.angle_gamma   90.00
#
_symmetry.space_group_name_H-M   'P 1'
#
loop_
_entity.id
_entity.type
_entity.pdbx_description
1 polymer ?
#
loop_
_entity_poly.entity_id
_entity_poly.type
_entity_poly.pdbx_seq_one_letter_code
_entity_poly.pdbx_strand_id
1 'polypeptide(L)' 'MNKMVIKKELMDIAEGIGSALYLTSMIEDDELRHRFVLELSKINMASKEIVKEVAENE' A
#
# COMPACT_ATOMS: atom_id res chain seq x y z
N MET A 1 14.03 -1.24 16.85
CA MET A 1 12.57 -1.03 16.70
C MET A 1 11.86 -2.37 16.79
N ASN A 2 10.72 -2.43 17.44
CA ASN A 2 9.96 -3.65 17.64
C ASN A 2 9.31 -4.10 16.33
N LYS A 3 9.49 -5.38 15.97
CA LYS A 3 8.91 -5.96 14.75
C LYS A 3 7.40 -5.86 14.70
N MET A 4 6.73 -6.00 15.86
CA MET A 4 5.27 -5.88 15.93
C MET A 4 4.80 -4.46 15.57
N VAL A 5 5.56 -3.45 16.00
CA VAL A 5 5.24 -2.05 15.68
C VAL A 5 5.42 -1.82 14.18
N ILE A 6 6.49 -2.36 13.60
CA ILE A 6 6.73 -2.24 12.15
C ILE A 6 5.60 -2.89 11.37
N LYS A 7 5.19 -4.10 11.75
CA LYS A 7 4.10 -4.81 11.08
C LYS A 7 2.79 -4.01 11.13
N LYS A 8 2.49 -3.46 12.30
CA LYS A 8 1.27 -2.68 12.49
C LYS A 8 1.27 -1.45 11.57
N GLU A 9 2.38 -0.73 11.53
CA GLU A 9 2.50 0.46 10.69
C GLU A 9 2.36 0.11 9.20
N LEU A 10 2.94 -1.02 8.78
CA LEU A 10 2.82 -1.47 7.39
C LEU A 10 1.39 -1.88 7.04
N MET A 11 0.67 -2.50 7.99
CA MET A 11 -0.73 -2.83 7.82
C MET A 11 -1.60 -1.57 7.71
N ASP A 12 -1.30 -0.56 8.50
CA ASP A 12 -1.99 0.72 8.44
C ASP A 12 -1.77 1.39 7.07
N ILE A 13 -0.56 1.30 6.53
CA ILE A 13 -0.25 1.81 5.19
C ILE A 13 -1.08 1.05 4.15
N ALA A 14 -1.15 -0.28 4.26
CA ALA A 14 -1.93 -1.10 3.33
C ALA A 14 -3.41 -0.72 3.33
N GLU A 15 -3.98 -0.45 4.50
CA GLU A 15 -5.36 0.00 4.62
C GLU A 15 -5.55 1.37 3.97
N GLY A 16 -4.58 2.27 4.17
CA GLY A 16 -4.58 3.58 3.54
C GLY A 16 -4.53 3.51 2.02
N ILE A 17 -3.74 2.58 1.49
CA ILE A 17 -3.66 2.36 0.04
C ILE A 17 -5.01 1.87 -0.49
N GLY A 18 -5.67 0.96 0.21
CA GLY A 18 -6.99 0.47 -0.16
C GLY A 18 -8.01 1.59 -0.24
N SER A 19 -8.03 2.48 0.76
CA SER A 19 -8.90 3.65 0.77
C SER A 19 -8.56 4.60 -0.37
N ALA A 20 -7.28 4.80 -0.64
CA ALA A 20 -6.83 5.68 -1.73
C ALA A 20 -7.25 5.11 -3.09
N LEU A 21 -7.17 3.80 -3.28
CA LEU A 21 -7.60 3.16 -4.52
C LEU A 21 -9.11 3.34 -4.73
N TYR A 22 -9.88 3.20 -3.65
CA TYR A 22 -11.32 3.42 -3.72
C TYR A 22 -11.64 4.85 -4.17
N LEU A 23 -10.99 5.83 -3.55
CA LEU A 23 -11.20 7.24 -3.90
C LEU A 23 -10.72 7.54 -5.33
N THR A 24 -9.63 6.92 -5.74
CA THR A 24 -9.08 7.06 -7.09
C THR A 24 -10.08 6.59 -8.14
N SER A 25 -10.88 5.56 -7.82
CA SER A 25 -11.89 5.05 -8.74
C SER A 25 -12.95 6.09 -9.11
N MET A 26 -13.04 7.17 -8.32
CA MET A 26 -13.99 8.26 -8.55
C MET A 26 -13.44 9.35 -9.46
N ILE A 27 -12.17 9.29 -9.83
CA ILE A 27 -11.57 10.26 -10.76
C ILE A 27 -12.13 10.04 -12.15
N GLU A 28 -12.70 11.10 -12.75
CA GLU A 28 -13.34 11.00 -14.05
C GLU A 28 -12.33 10.93 -15.20
N ASP A 29 -11.19 11.57 -15.06
CA ASP A 29 -10.13 11.55 -16.08
C ASP A 29 -9.49 10.16 -16.12
N ASP A 30 -9.65 9.44 -17.22
CA ASP A 30 -9.17 8.07 -17.36
C ASP A 30 -7.64 7.95 -17.24
N GLU A 31 -6.92 8.87 -17.87
CA GLU A 31 -5.46 8.83 -17.84
C GLU A 31 -4.93 9.10 -16.43
N LEU A 32 -5.47 10.11 -15.77
CA LEU A 32 -5.08 10.45 -14.41
C LEU A 32 -5.41 9.31 -13.44
N ARG A 33 -6.61 8.75 -13.56
CA ARG A 33 -7.03 7.60 -12.73
C ARG A 33 -6.07 6.43 -12.92
N HIS A 34 -5.73 6.11 -14.15
CA HIS A 34 -4.82 5.02 -14.46
C HIS A 34 -3.45 5.22 -13.83
N ARG A 35 -2.91 6.44 -13.91
CA ARG A 35 -1.62 6.77 -13.32
C ARG A 35 -1.63 6.60 -11.81
N PHE A 36 -2.67 7.08 -11.14
CA PHE A 36 -2.79 6.92 -9.68
C PHE A 36 -2.87 5.45 -9.28
N VAL A 37 -3.66 4.66 -10.00
CA VAL A 37 -3.78 3.23 -9.71
C VAL A 37 -2.43 2.54 -9.85
N LEU A 38 -1.67 2.86 -10.89
CA LEU A 38 -0.34 2.27 -11.09
C LEU A 38 0.62 2.62 -9.94
N GLU A 39 0.66 3.88 -9.53
CA GLU A 39 1.56 4.30 -8.46
C GLU A 39 1.17 3.68 -7.12
N LEU A 40 -0.12 3.65 -6.80
CA LEU A 40 -0.59 3.04 -5.57
C LEU A 40 -0.33 1.53 -5.56
N SER A 41 -0.45 0.87 -6.70
CA SER A 41 -0.17 -0.57 -6.82
C SER A 41 1.31 -0.87 -6.55
N LYS A 42 2.21 -0.03 -7.04
CA LYS A 42 3.65 -0.16 -6.77
C LYS A 42 3.94 -0.05 -5.27
N ILE A 43 3.36 0.94 -4.61
CA ILE A 43 3.53 1.14 -3.17
C ILE A 43 2.98 -0.06 -2.41
N ASN A 44 1.83 -0.57 -2.81
CA ASN A 44 1.21 -1.73 -2.18
C ASN A 44 2.09 -2.97 -2.28
N MET A 45 2.68 -3.22 -3.44
CA MET A 45 3.58 -4.35 -3.64
C MET A 45 4.83 -4.23 -2.79
N ALA A 46 5.43 -3.03 -2.74
CA ALA A 46 6.61 -2.78 -1.92
C ALA A 46 6.31 -3.01 -0.44
N SER A 47 5.17 -2.53 0.05
CA SER A 47 4.72 -2.75 1.42
C SER A 47 4.60 -4.22 1.75
N LYS A 48 4.00 -4.99 0.86
CA LYS A 48 3.82 -6.44 1.08
C LYS A 48 5.15 -7.17 1.17
N GLU A 49 6.12 -6.79 0.35
CA GLU A 49 7.44 -7.39 0.39
C GLU A 49 8.17 -7.10 1.69
N ILE A 50 8.05 -5.87 2.19
CA ILE A 50 8.66 -5.48 3.46
C ILE A 50 8.03 -6.28 4.61
N VAL A 51 6.71 -6.42 4.61
CA VAL A 51 6.00 -7.23 5.62
C VAL A 51 6.53 -8.67 5.61
N LYS A 52 6.70 -9.23 4.42
CA LYS A 52 7.21 -10.59 4.26
C LYS A 52 8.63 -10.72 4.83
N GLU A 53 9.51 -9.77 4.53
CA GLU A 53 10.88 -9.78 5.04
C GLU A 53 10.92 -9.68 6.57
N VAL A 54 10.10 -8.80 7.14
CA VAL A 54 10.02 -8.67 8.60
C VAL A 54 9.55 -9.98 9.23
N ALA A 55 8.57 -10.64 8.62
CA ALA A 55 8.06 -11.92 9.12
C ALA A 55 9.13 -13.02 9.04
N GLU A 56 9.90 -13.06 7.96
CA GLU A 56 10.94 -14.07 7.76
C GLU A 56 12.11 -13.91 8.73
N ASN A 57 12.33 -12.72 9.24
CA ASN A 57 13.44 -12.42 10.15
C ASN A 57 13.05 -12.51 11.64
N GLU A 58 11.88 -13.01 11.93
CA GLU A 58 11.48 -13.32 13.32
C GLU A 58 12.15 -14.63 13.86
#